data_998742879333973879565657b9c096b0
#
_entry.id   998742879333973879565657b9c096b0
#
_cell.length_a   1.000
_cell.length_b   1.000
_cell.length_c   1.000
_cell.angle_alpha   90.00
_cell.angle_beta   90.00
_cell.angle_gamma   90.00
#
_symmetry.space_group_name_H-M   'P 1'
#
loop_
_entity.id
_entity.type
_entity.pdbx_description
1 polymer ?
#
loop_
_entity_poly.entity_id
_entity_poly.type
_entity_poly.pdbx_seq_one_letter_code
_entity_poly.pdbx_strand_id
1 'polypeptide(L)'
;GPEGAYVLVASLYIASGSAAMLMGSTRMSEAQKGESVFTLVAQGLRYVKGEQLLWSALLVAVIFNITGFSFHTTLVPIFAKEVLAQDSVGLGILISSFGIGGLVGSMFWASIPNLKHTGLLCILAVFGWHSTMIVFAASTNFYLSVGILVVTGMLFSSSLVLVLTVLMKTGRPEFRGRLMGLRTLAIYAHAFGSLAAGAAAGLLGAPIAAVLSGLFGIGMMAVLALIAPKLRRF
;
A
#
# COMPACT_ATOMS: atom_id res chain seq x y z
N GLY A 1 -18.85 -22.86 5.61
CA GLY A 1 -18.77 -22.98 4.15
C GLY A 1 -18.60 -21.61 3.50
N PRO A 2 -18.28 -21.51 2.18
CA PRO A 2 -18.06 -20.25 1.49
C PRO A 2 -19.27 -19.31 1.51
N GLU A 3 -20.47 -19.87 1.64
CA GLU A 3 -21.73 -19.12 1.74
C GLU A 3 -21.74 -18.14 2.93
N GLY A 4 -21.28 -18.59 4.11
CA GLY A 4 -21.19 -17.73 5.29
C GLY A 4 -20.22 -16.55 5.10
N ALA A 5 -19.12 -16.74 4.37
CA ALA A 5 -18.19 -15.68 4.04
C ALA A 5 -18.82 -14.62 3.12
N TYR A 6 -19.60 -15.06 2.11
CA TYR A 6 -20.32 -14.13 1.23
C TYR A 6 -21.40 -13.34 1.96
N VAL A 7 -22.15 -13.96 2.88
CA VAL A 7 -23.15 -13.28 3.70
C VAL A 7 -22.48 -12.24 4.60
N LEU A 8 -21.36 -12.57 5.23
CA LEU A 8 -20.60 -11.63 6.06
C LEU A 8 -20.11 -10.43 5.24
N VAL A 9 -19.50 -10.68 4.07
CA VAL A 9 -19.02 -9.61 3.18
C VAL A 9 -20.16 -8.73 2.71
N ALA A 10 -21.29 -9.33 2.28
CA ALA A 10 -22.48 -8.58 1.87
C ALA A 10 -23.02 -7.69 3.01
N SER A 11 -23.09 -8.23 4.23
CA SER A 11 -23.53 -7.48 5.41
C SER A 11 -22.63 -6.28 5.71
N LEU A 12 -21.31 -6.46 5.59
CA LEU A 12 -20.34 -5.37 5.78
C LEU A 12 -20.47 -4.29 4.70
N TYR A 13 -20.71 -4.68 3.43
CA TYR A 13 -20.97 -3.72 2.36
C TYR A 13 -22.27 -2.94 2.58
N ILE A 14 -23.36 -3.60 3.01
CA ILE A 14 -24.62 -2.94 3.33
C ILE A 14 -24.41 -1.96 4.49
N ALA A 15 -23.74 -2.38 5.56
CA ALA A 15 -23.44 -1.51 6.69
C ALA A 15 -22.59 -0.29 6.28
N SER A 16 -21.56 -0.50 5.46
CA SER A 16 -20.70 0.58 4.93
C SER A 16 -21.50 1.53 4.03
N GLY A 17 -22.34 1.01 3.13
CA GLY A 17 -23.21 1.81 2.27
C GLY A 17 -24.22 2.63 3.08
N SER A 18 -24.81 2.03 4.11
CA SER A 18 -25.74 2.73 5.01
C SER A 18 -25.03 3.85 5.79
N ALA A 19 -23.82 3.60 6.29
CA ALA A 19 -23.02 4.61 6.95
C ALA A 19 -22.64 5.76 6.00
N ALA A 20 -22.31 5.45 4.74
CA ALA A 20 -22.03 6.47 3.72
C ALA A 20 -23.24 7.35 3.39
N MET A 21 -24.45 6.81 3.39
CA MET A 21 -25.68 7.57 3.18
C MET A 21 -25.98 8.54 4.35
N LEU A 22 -25.53 8.21 5.56
CA LEU A 22 -25.65 9.08 6.73
C LEU A 22 -24.62 10.23 6.72
N MET A 23 -23.58 10.12 5.92
CA MET A 23 -22.61 11.20 5.71
C MET A 23 -23.24 12.25 4.81
N GLY A 24 -23.45 13.47 5.34
CA GLY A 24 -24.03 14.58 4.59
C GLY A 24 -23.24 14.85 3.30
N SER A 25 -23.93 15.29 2.25
CA SER A 25 -23.31 15.63 0.97
C SER A 25 -22.27 16.74 1.14
N THR A 26 -21.02 16.43 0.92
CA THR A 26 -19.97 17.44 0.74
C THR A 26 -20.27 18.20 -0.56
N ARG A 27 -20.63 19.48 -0.46
CA ARG A 27 -20.80 20.32 -1.65
C ARG A 27 -19.50 20.33 -2.43
N MET A 28 -19.54 19.79 -3.65
CA MET A 28 -18.46 20.01 -4.62
C MET A 28 -18.33 21.53 -4.81
N SER A 29 -17.09 22.04 -4.73
CA SER A 29 -16.82 23.43 -5.05
C SER A 29 -17.34 23.75 -6.46
N GLU A 30 -18.10 24.84 -6.61
CA GLU A 30 -18.66 25.25 -7.92
C GLU A 30 -17.57 25.43 -8.99
N ALA A 31 -16.35 25.78 -8.58
CA ALA A 31 -15.17 25.85 -9.46
C ALA A 31 -14.77 24.51 -10.13
N GLN A 32 -15.30 23.37 -9.69
CA GLN A 32 -15.02 22.05 -10.27
C GLN A 32 -16.14 21.55 -11.22
N LYS A 33 -17.26 22.27 -11.30
CA LYS A 33 -18.33 21.93 -12.22
C LYS A 33 -17.93 22.32 -13.64
N GLY A 34 -17.61 21.32 -14.47
CA GLY A 34 -17.34 21.49 -15.91
C GLY A 34 -15.90 21.25 -16.36
N GLU A 35 -14.94 21.05 -15.47
CA GLU A 35 -13.57 20.70 -15.87
C GLU A 35 -13.45 19.21 -16.23
N SER A 36 -12.74 18.90 -17.32
CA SER A 36 -12.42 17.52 -17.70
C SER A 36 -11.55 16.86 -16.64
N VAL A 37 -11.76 15.55 -16.41
CA VAL A 37 -10.92 14.74 -15.51
C VAL A 37 -9.44 14.85 -15.88
N PHE A 38 -9.11 14.88 -17.17
CA PHE A 38 -7.73 15.07 -17.64
C PHE A 38 -7.15 16.42 -17.22
N THR A 39 -7.95 17.48 -17.26
CA THR A 39 -7.53 18.81 -16.80
C THR A 39 -7.25 18.82 -15.31
N LEU A 40 -8.11 18.20 -14.51
CA LEU A 40 -7.93 18.09 -13.06
C LEU A 40 -6.67 17.29 -12.69
N VAL A 41 -6.40 16.17 -13.38
CA VAL A 41 -5.19 15.38 -13.21
C VAL A 41 -3.95 16.19 -13.60
N ALA A 42 -3.98 16.88 -14.75
CA ALA A 42 -2.84 17.70 -15.20
C ALA A 42 -2.54 18.85 -14.22
N GLN A 43 -3.56 19.51 -13.69
CA GLN A 43 -3.40 20.55 -12.66
C GLN A 43 -2.82 19.98 -11.37
N GLY A 44 -3.31 18.80 -10.94
CA GLY A 44 -2.76 18.06 -9.79
C GLY A 44 -1.29 17.72 -9.97
N LEU A 45 -0.90 17.16 -11.12
CA LEU A 45 0.49 16.83 -11.45
C LEU A 45 1.39 18.06 -11.49
N ARG A 46 0.91 19.18 -12.07
CA ARG A 46 1.66 20.44 -12.08
C ARG A 46 1.90 20.97 -10.67
N TYR A 47 0.89 20.91 -9.81
CA TYR A 47 1.00 21.31 -8.41
C TYR A 47 2.01 20.42 -7.65
N VAL A 48 1.89 19.12 -7.80
CA VAL A 48 2.78 18.13 -7.16
C VAL A 48 4.22 18.31 -7.58
N LYS A 49 4.49 18.56 -8.87
CA LYS A 49 5.84 18.77 -9.40
C LYS A 49 6.57 19.94 -8.75
N GLY A 50 5.85 20.97 -8.31
CA GLY A 50 6.40 22.15 -7.64
C GLY A 50 6.82 21.93 -6.19
N GLU A 51 6.40 20.82 -5.54
CA GLU A 51 6.65 20.57 -4.12
C GLU A 51 7.28 19.20 -3.88
N GLN A 52 8.55 19.19 -3.39
CA GLN A 52 9.33 17.96 -3.24
C GLN A 52 8.64 16.92 -2.34
N LEU A 53 8.00 17.34 -1.26
CA LEU A 53 7.32 16.43 -0.34
C LEU A 53 6.14 15.72 -1.01
N LEU A 54 5.39 16.43 -1.88
CA LEU A 54 4.23 15.86 -2.54
C LEU A 54 4.61 14.82 -3.61
N TRP A 55 5.55 15.17 -4.51
CA TRP A 55 5.95 14.21 -5.55
C TRP A 55 6.68 13.00 -4.96
N SER A 56 7.51 13.22 -3.93
CA SER A 56 8.20 12.10 -3.28
C SER A 56 7.23 11.18 -2.53
N ALA A 57 6.24 11.70 -1.83
CA ALA A 57 5.20 10.89 -1.17
C ALA A 57 4.36 10.09 -2.19
N LEU A 58 4.02 10.67 -3.35
CA LEU A 58 3.33 9.94 -4.41
C LEU A 58 4.22 8.88 -5.05
N LEU A 59 5.53 9.13 -5.24
CA LEU A 59 6.47 8.11 -5.72
C LEU A 59 6.62 6.97 -4.71
N VAL A 60 6.66 7.26 -3.40
CA VAL A 60 6.58 6.20 -2.37
C VAL A 60 5.33 5.35 -2.59
N ALA A 61 4.16 5.97 -2.80
CA ALA A 61 2.93 5.22 -3.07
C ALA A 61 3.03 4.35 -4.33
N VAL A 62 3.64 4.84 -5.41
CA VAL A 62 3.87 4.05 -6.63
C VAL A 62 4.83 2.88 -6.35
N ILE A 63 5.96 3.14 -5.70
CA ILE A 63 6.96 2.11 -5.39
C ILE A 63 6.32 0.98 -4.59
N PHE A 64 5.67 1.28 -3.47
CA PHE A 64 5.13 0.22 -2.64
C PHE A 64 3.95 -0.52 -3.30
N ASN A 65 3.20 0.10 -4.21
CA ASN A 65 2.15 -0.61 -4.94
C ASN A 65 2.73 -1.52 -6.03
N ILE A 66 3.69 -1.06 -6.83
CA ILE A 66 4.32 -1.87 -7.88
C ILE A 66 5.07 -3.06 -7.29
N THR A 67 5.83 -2.87 -6.24
CA THR A 67 6.74 -3.90 -5.72
C THR A 67 6.17 -4.67 -4.54
N GLY A 68 5.59 -3.96 -3.57
CA GLY A 68 5.16 -4.54 -2.32
C GLY A 68 3.75 -5.13 -2.36
N PHE A 69 2.74 -4.36 -2.82
CA PHE A 69 1.37 -4.86 -2.85
C PHE A 69 1.18 -5.99 -3.87
N SER A 70 1.93 -5.96 -4.97
CA SER A 70 2.00 -7.05 -5.95
C SER A 70 2.52 -8.36 -5.35
N PHE A 71 3.47 -8.29 -4.41
CA PHE A 71 3.90 -9.45 -3.64
C PHE A 71 2.73 -10.09 -2.89
N HIS A 72 1.96 -9.29 -2.14
CA HIS A 72 0.84 -9.79 -1.35
C HIS A 72 -0.27 -10.40 -2.23
N THR A 73 -0.63 -9.74 -3.32
CA THR A 73 -1.76 -10.18 -4.18
C THR A 73 -1.42 -11.31 -5.14
N THR A 74 -0.15 -11.46 -5.52
CA THR A 74 0.28 -12.43 -6.54
C THR A 74 1.20 -13.49 -5.97
N LEU A 75 2.28 -13.09 -5.27
CA LEU A 75 3.28 -14.05 -4.85
C LEU A 75 2.87 -14.85 -3.62
N VAL A 76 2.17 -14.26 -2.65
CA VAL A 76 1.73 -14.99 -1.44
C VAL A 76 0.81 -16.18 -1.78
N PRO A 77 -0.19 -16.07 -2.68
CA PRO A 77 -0.97 -17.23 -3.12
C PRO A 77 -0.14 -18.32 -3.79
N ILE A 78 0.79 -17.94 -4.67
CA ILE A 78 1.69 -18.90 -5.35
C ILE A 78 2.57 -19.60 -4.31
N PHE A 79 3.17 -18.83 -3.41
CA PHE A 79 4.04 -19.30 -2.34
C PHE A 79 3.32 -20.26 -1.39
N ALA A 80 2.08 -19.94 -1.01
CA ALA A 80 1.24 -20.80 -0.18
C ALA A 80 1.05 -22.17 -0.78
N LYS A 81 0.78 -22.23 -2.10
CA LYS A 81 0.55 -23.48 -2.82
C LYS A 81 1.84 -24.23 -3.11
N GLU A 82 2.85 -23.58 -3.66
CA GLU A 82 4.03 -24.24 -4.23
C GLU A 82 5.16 -24.48 -3.21
N VAL A 83 5.29 -23.60 -2.21
CA VAL A 83 6.39 -23.68 -1.24
C VAL A 83 5.91 -24.22 0.11
N LEU A 84 4.78 -23.70 0.59
CA LEU A 84 4.24 -24.09 1.90
C LEU A 84 3.28 -25.28 1.82
N ALA A 85 2.94 -25.77 0.61
CA ALA A 85 2.00 -26.87 0.35
C ALA A 85 0.66 -26.71 1.09
N GLN A 86 0.14 -25.49 1.13
CA GLN A 86 -1.11 -25.16 1.82
C GLN A 86 -2.31 -25.21 0.88
N ASP A 87 -3.45 -25.56 1.45
CA ASP A 87 -4.76 -25.49 0.82
C ASP A 87 -5.37 -24.08 0.90
N SER A 88 -6.64 -23.95 0.53
CA SER A 88 -7.38 -22.67 0.59
C SER A 88 -7.53 -22.14 2.03
N VAL A 89 -7.56 -23.02 3.03
CA VAL A 89 -7.65 -22.61 4.45
C VAL A 89 -6.32 -22.02 4.90
N GLY A 90 -5.21 -22.68 4.58
CA GLY A 90 -3.86 -22.18 4.87
C GLY A 90 -3.59 -20.83 4.19
N LEU A 91 -3.99 -20.68 2.91
CA LEU A 91 -3.92 -19.39 2.22
C LEU A 91 -4.78 -18.33 2.93
N GLY A 92 -5.99 -18.68 3.36
CA GLY A 92 -6.87 -17.79 4.12
C GLY A 92 -6.22 -17.30 5.42
N ILE A 93 -5.53 -18.17 6.15
CA ILE A 93 -4.78 -17.82 7.37
C ILE A 93 -3.65 -16.84 7.04
N LEU A 94 -2.88 -17.08 5.99
CA LEU A 94 -1.79 -16.19 5.55
C LEU A 94 -2.31 -14.78 5.20
N ILE A 95 -3.39 -14.70 4.42
CA ILE A 95 -4.00 -13.41 4.05
C ILE A 95 -4.58 -12.71 5.27
N SER A 96 -5.25 -13.45 6.16
CA SER A 96 -5.82 -12.90 7.39
C SER A 96 -4.73 -12.38 8.34
N SER A 97 -3.60 -13.06 8.44
CA SER A 97 -2.47 -12.62 9.27
C SER A 97 -1.90 -11.28 8.81
N PHE A 98 -1.79 -11.07 7.49
CA PHE A 98 -1.44 -9.76 6.94
C PHE A 98 -2.49 -8.68 7.28
N GLY A 99 -3.78 -9.01 7.18
CA GLY A 99 -4.87 -8.11 7.56
C GLY A 99 -4.84 -7.73 9.04
N ILE A 100 -4.61 -8.69 9.93
CA ILE A 100 -4.46 -8.45 11.39
C ILE A 100 -3.26 -7.52 11.63
N GLY A 101 -2.13 -7.78 11.00
CA GLY A 101 -0.97 -6.89 11.06
C GLY A 101 -1.31 -5.48 10.61
N GLY A 102 -2.03 -5.34 9.50
CA GLY A 102 -2.51 -4.07 8.97
C GLY A 102 -3.40 -3.31 9.96
N LEU A 103 -4.32 -4.01 10.62
CA LEU A 103 -5.16 -3.43 11.67
C LEU A 103 -4.33 -2.91 12.85
N VAL A 104 -3.43 -3.75 13.39
CA VAL A 104 -2.57 -3.38 14.51
C VAL A 104 -1.69 -2.18 14.16
N GLY A 105 -1.05 -2.19 12.97
CA GLY A 105 -0.21 -1.08 12.53
C GLY A 105 -0.99 0.23 12.35
N SER A 106 -2.21 0.18 11.79
CA SER A 106 -3.05 1.37 11.62
C SER A 106 -3.52 1.93 12.97
N MET A 107 -3.91 1.07 13.92
CA MET A 107 -4.29 1.49 15.28
C MET A 107 -3.09 2.11 16.03
N PHE A 108 -1.90 1.53 15.87
CA PHE A 108 -0.68 2.09 16.46
C PHE A 108 -0.46 3.54 16.00
N TRP A 109 -0.51 3.81 14.68
CA TRP A 109 -0.30 5.17 14.18
C TRP A 109 -1.46 6.12 14.50
N ALA A 110 -2.69 5.64 14.59
CA ALA A 110 -3.86 6.44 14.99
C ALA A 110 -3.77 6.91 16.46
N SER A 111 -3.06 6.16 17.31
CA SER A 111 -2.89 6.51 18.73
C SER A 111 -1.79 7.54 19.00
N ILE A 112 -0.98 7.91 17.99
CA ILE A 112 0.14 8.85 18.15
C ILE A 112 -0.27 10.23 17.64
N PRO A 113 -0.58 11.19 18.52
CA PRO A 113 -0.80 12.58 18.12
C PRO A 113 0.53 13.25 17.74
N ASN A 114 0.49 14.15 16.76
CA ASN A 114 1.62 15.00 16.36
C ASN A 114 2.91 14.23 15.96
N LEU A 115 2.76 13.32 14.99
CA LEU A 115 3.88 12.59 14.41
C LEU A 115 5.00 13.54 13.92
N LYS A 116 6.18 13.41 14.53
CA LYS A 116 7.43 14.02 14.08
C LYS A 116 8.14 13.06 13.12
N HIS A 117 8.98 13.62 12.23
CA HIS A 117 9.76 12.83 11.26
C HIS A 117 8.91 11.85 10.42
N THR A 118 7.70 12.28 10.04
CA THR A 118 6.73 11.46 9.30
C THR A 118 7.32 10.88 8.03
N GLY A 119 8.13 11.67 7.30
CA GLY A 119 8.76 11.23 6.06
C GLY A 119 9.85 10.18 6.28
N LEU A 120 10.69 10.35 7.31
CA LEU A 120 11.69 9.34 7.66
C LEU A 120 11.03 8.02 8.09
N LEU A 121 10.00 8.09 8.93
CA LEU A 121 9.24 6.92 9.37
C LEU A 121 8.58 6.21 8.18
N CYS A 122 8.09 6.97 7.20
CA CYS A 122 7.54 6.42 5.95
C CYS A 122 8.62 5.65 5.16
N ILE A 123 9.81 6.21 5.02
CA ILE A 123 10.95 5.56 4.36
C ILE A 123 11.29 4.24 5.09
N LEU A 124 11.43 4.28 6.41
CA LEU A 124 11.76 3.11 7.22
C LEU A 124 10.68 2.02 7.15
N ALA A 125 9.40 2.40 7.15
CA ALA A 125 8.29 1.46 7.01
C ALA A 125 8.33 0.74 5.66
N VAL A 126 8.62 1.45 4.57
CA VAL A 126 8.73 0.85 3.23
C VAL A 126 9.96 -0.05 3.13
N PHE A 127 11.11 0.36 3.67
CA PHE A 127 12.30 -0.51 3.75
C PHE A 127 12.01 -1.77 4.56
N GLY A 128 11.42 -1.61 5.75
CA GLY A 128 11.05 -2.73 6.61
C GLY A 128 10.11 -3.71 5.89
N TRP A 129 9.10 -3.19 5.21
CA TRP A 129 8.16 -4.02 4.45
C TRP A 129 8.87 -4.85 3.37
N HIS A 130 9.71 -4.23 2.52
CA HIS A 130 10.44 -4.97 1.50
C HIS A 130 11.45 -5.96 2.10
N SER A 131 12.03 -5.64 3.25
CA SER A 131 12.89 -6.57 3.98
C SER A 131 12.11 -7.80 4.47
N THR A 132 10.89 -7.62 4.99
CA THR A 132 10.04 -8.76 5.39
C THR A 132 9.64 -9.64 4.21
N MET A 133 9.49 -9.09 3.00
CA MET A 133 9.27 -9.89 1.78
C MET A 133 10.44 -10.83 1.49
N ILE A 134 11.67 -10.34 1.64
CA ILE A 134 12.89 -11.16 1.45
C ILE A 134 12.98 -12.25 2.52
N VAL A 135 12.69 -11.91 3.78
CA VAL A 135 12.66 -12.89 4.87
C VAL A 135 11.56 -13.93 4.65
N PHE A 136 10.38 -13.52 4.17
CA PHE A 136 9.29 -14.43 3.82
C PHE A 136 9.70 -15.40 2.71
N ALA A 137 10.43 -14.91 1.70
CA ALA A 137 10.91 -15.74 0.58
C ALA A 137 11.84 -16.89 1.02
N ALA A 138 12.53 -16.73 2.14
CA ALA A 138 13.39 -17.77 2.73
C ALA A 138 12.63 -18.73 3.66
N SER A 139 11.35 -18.48 3.95
CA SER A 139 10.56 -19.28 4.88
C SER A 139 9.95 -20.50 4.20
N THR A 140 10.19 -21.69 4.76
CA THR A 140 9.53 -22.95 4.39
C THR A 140 8.57 -23.42 5.48
N ASN A 141 8.48 -22.69 6.60
CA ASN A 141 7.63 -23.04 7.72
C ASN A 141 6.37 -22.17 7.72
N PHE A 142 5.19 -22.81 7.72
CA PHE A 142 3.90 -22.14 7.68
C PHE A 142 3.69 -21.13 8.82
N TYR A 143 3.96 -21.54 10.07
CA TYR A 143 3.74 -20.68 11.24
C TYR A 143 4.70 -19.49 11.28
N LEU A 144 5.94 -19.69 10.85
CA LEU A 144 6.89 -18.61 10.68
C LEU A 144 6.41 -17.63 9.61
N SER A 145 5.91 -18.14 8.49
CA SER A 145 5.35 -17.32 7.40
C SER A 145 4.14 -16.48 7.85
N VAL A 146 3.26 -17.07 8.69
CA VAL A 146 2.14 -16.34 9.33
C VAL A 146 2.68 -15.19 10.17
N GLY A 147 3.66 -15.42 11.03
CA GLY A 147 4.26 -14.36 11.86
C GLY A 147 4.92 -13.24 11.03
N ILE A 148 5.65 -13.61 9.97
CA ILE A 148 6.26 -12.64 9.05
C ILE A 148 5.18 -11.80 8.37
N LEU A 149 4.07 -12.40 7.93
CA LEU A 149 2.98 -11.66 7.28
C LEU A 149 2.25 -10.70 8.23
N VAL A 150 2.14 -11.01 9.52
CA VAL A 150 1.64 -10.04 10.52
C VAL A 150 2.55 -8.80 10.54
N VAL A 151 3.87 -8.98 10.65
CA VAL A 151 4.82 -7.86 10.63
C VAL A 151 4.78 -7.11 9.29
N THR A 152 4.68 -7.84 8.18
CA THR A 152 4.53 -7.27 6.84
C THR A 152 3.28 -6.40 6.73
N GLY A 153 2.15 -6.86 7.26
CA GLY A 153 0.90 -6.09 7.32
C GLY A 153 1.00 -4.84 8.17
N MET A 154 1.69 -4.89 9.32
CA MET A 154 1.95 -3.71 10.16
C MET A 154 2.75 -2.65 9.40
N LEU A 155 3.81 -3.04 8.70
CA LEU A 155 4.66 -2.14 7.93
C LEU A 155 3.93 -1.60 6.68
N PHE A 156 3.08 -2.40 6.05
CA PHE A 156 2.20 -1.97 4.97
C PHE A 156 1.28 -0.84 5.40
N SER A 157 0.51 -1.06 6.47
CA SER A 157 -0.43 -0.06 6.96
C SER A 157 0.29 1.20 7.47
N SER A 158 1.47 1.03 8.07
CA SER A 158 2.35 2.13 8.46
C SER A 158 2.71 3.00 7.25
N SER A 159 3.18 2.38 6.16
CA SER A 159 3.53 3.10 4.92
C SER A 159 2.32 3.86 4.38
N LEU A 160 1.14 3.25 4.40
CA LEU A 160 -0.10 3.83 3.89
C LEU A 160 -0.55 5.06 4.69
N VAL A 161 -0.55 4.95 6.01
CA VAL A 161 -0.91 6.05 6.94
C VAL A 161 0.10 7.20 6.84
N LEU A 162 1.39 6.88 6.81
CA LEU A 162 2.45 7.89 6.77
C LEU A 162 2.49 8.64 5.44
N VAL A 163 2.33 7.97 4.29
CA VAL A 163 2.18 8.63 2.98
C VAL A 163 0.99 9.59 2.99
N LEU A 164 -0.17 9.12 3.48
CA LEU A 164 -1.36 9.95 3.57
C LEU A 164 -1.12 11.18 4.47
N THR A 165 -0.45 10.98 5.60
CA THR A 165 -0.12 12.06 6.53
C THR A 165 0.79 13.11 5.89
N VAL A 166 1.83 12.70 5.13
CA VAL A 166 2.69 13.63 4.39
C VAL A 166 1.89 14.42 3.39
N LEU A 167 1.04 13.75 2.57
CA LEU A 167 0.21 14.42 1.57
C LEU A 167 -0.77 15.43 2.19
N MET A 168 -1.41 15.07 3.32
CA MET A 168 -2.41 15.92 3.96
C MET A 168 -1.80 17.09 4.75
N LYS A 169 -0.61 16.91 5.35
CA LYS A 169 0.11 17.99 6.05
C LYS A 169 0.72 19.00 5.08
N THR A 170 1.17 18.55 3.90
CA THR A 170 1.86 19.40 2.91
C THR A 170 0.89 19.99 1.90
N GLY A 171 -0.16 19.25 1.55
CA GLY A 171 -1.12 19.65 0.51
C GLY A 171 -2.02 20.78 0.93
N ARG A 172 -2.12 21.83 0.07
CA ARG A 172 -3.08 22.93 0.27
C ARG A 172 -4.52 22.38 0.25
N PRO A 173 -5.43 22.90 1.09
CA PRO A 173 -6.81 22.43 1.17
C PRO A 173 -7.51 22.29 -0.18
N GLU A 174 -7.30 23.26 -1.09
CA GLU A 174 -7.93 23.33 -2.41
C GLU A 174 -7.47 22.19 -3.36
N PHE A 175 -6.27 21.63 -3.12
CA PHE A 175 -5.68 20.56 -3.92
C PHE A 175 -5.85 19.17 -3.31
N ARG A 176 -6.37 19.03 -2.10
CA ARG A 176 -6.47 17.72 -1.41
C ARG A 176 -7.24 16.68 -2.22
N GLY A 177 -8.34 17.06 -2.85
CA GLY A 177 -9.10 16.15 -3.72
C GLY A 177 -8.27 15.64 -4.90
N ARG A 178 -7.50 16.54 -5.56
CA ARG A 178 -6.61 16.18 -6.68
C ARG A 178 -5.45 15.30 -6.22
N LEU A 179 -4.88 15.56 -5.03
CA LEU A 179 -3.85 14.71 -4.42
C LEU A 179 -4.38 13.31 -4.12
N MET A 180 -5.61 13.19 -3.61
CA MET A 180 -6.24 11.89 -3.39
C MET A 180 -6.51 11.15 -4.69
N GLY A 181 -6.95 11.86 -5.74
CA GLY A 181 -7.09 11.28 -7.09
C GLY A 181 -5.75 10.73 -7.62
N LEU A 182 -4.66 11.50 -7.53
CA LEU A 182 -3.33 11.06 -7.94
C LEU A 182 -2.83 9.86 -7.11
N ARG A 183 -3.08 9.87 -5.80
CA ARG A 183 -2.77 8.71 -4.93
C ARG A 183 -3.57 7.48 -5.34
N THR A 184 -4.84 7.63 -5.71
CA THR A 184 -5.66 6.52 -6.20
C THR A 184 -5.10 5.96 -7.51
N LEU A 185 -4.64 6.81 -8.43
CA LEU A 185 -3.94 6.37 -9.64
C LEU A 185 -2.66 5.59 -9.31
N ALA A 186 -1.90 6.01 -8.28
CA ALA A 186 -0.72 5.29 -7.82
C ALA A 186 -1.04 3.87 -7.29
N ILE A 187 -2.25 3.65 -6.75
CA ILE A 187 -2.67 2.30 -6.31
C ILE A 187 -2.77 1.36 -7.51
N TYR A 188 -3.31 1.81 -8.64
CA TYR A 188 -3.45 0.95 -9.84
C TYR A 188 -2.10 0.53 -10.45
N ALA A 189 -0.98 1.14 -10.04
CA ALA A 189 0.35 0.70 -10.43
C ALA A 189 0.65 -0.76 -10.02
N HIS A 190 -0.06 -1.30 -9.02
CA HIS A 190 0.09 -2.71 -8.60
C HIS A 190 -0.26 -3.71 -9.73
N ALA A 191 -1.11 -3.35 -10.68
CA ALA A 191 -1.44 -4.23 -11.79
C ALA A 191 -0.21 -4.58 -12.64
N PHE A 192 0.64 -3.57 -12.94
CA PHE A 192 1.89 -3.79 -13.66
C PHE A 192 2.87 -4.62 -12.83
N GLY A 193 2.95 -4.34 -11.53
CA GLY A 193 3.78 -5.11 -10.60
C GLY A 193 3.33 -6.56 -10.49
N SER A 194 2.01 -6.82 -10.45
CA SER A 194 1.44 -8.17 -10.39
C SER A 194 1.75 -8.98 -11.66
N LEU A 195 1.66 -8.36 -12.83
CA LEU A 195 2.07 -8.99 -14.08
C LEU A 195 3.56 -9.36 -14.08
N ALA A 196 4.42 -8.42 -13.66
CA ALA A 196 5.86 -8.66 -13.59
C ALA A 196 6.21 -9.73 -12.54
N ALA A 197 5.60 -9.67 -11.36
CA ALA A 197 5.79 -10.64 -10.29
C ALA A 197 5.31 -12.04 -10.67
N GLY A 198 4.15 -12.15 -11.32
CA GLY A 198 3.63 -13.41 -11.83
C GLY A 198 4.51 -14.02 -12.91
N ALA A 199 4.97 -13.22 -13.88
CA ALA A 199 5.91 -13.67 -14.92
C ALA A 199 7.25 -14.13 -14.29
N ALA A 200 7.80 -13.37 -13.35
CA ALA A 200 9.02 -13.74 -12.63
C ALA A 200 8.83 -15.04 -11.84
N ALA A 201 7.69 -15.24 -11.19
CA ALA A 201 7.40 -16.48 -10.46
C ALA A 201 7.29 -17.68 -11.41
N GLY A 202 6.67 -17.51 -12.59
CA GLY A 202 6.59 -18.57 -13.60
C GLY A 202 7.94 -18.97 -14.20
N LEU A 203 8.88 -18.02 -14.31
CA LEU A 203 10.20 -18.27 -14.89
C LEU A 203 11.25 -18.73 -13.88
N LEU A 204 11.23 -18.17 -12.67
CA LEU A 204 12.30 -18.28 -11.67
C LEU A 204 11.84 -18.96 -10.38
N GLY A 205 10.53 -19.19 -10.24
CA GLY A 205 9.91 -19.66 -9.00
C GLY A 205 9.55 -18.52 -8.04
N ALA A 206 8.55 -18.77 -7.19
CA ALA A 206 8.01 -17.77 -6.26
C ALA A 206 9.04 -17.21 -5.25
N PRO A 207 9.98 -18.00 -4.68
CA PRO A 207 10.97 -17.46 -3.76
C PRO A 207 11.90 -16.43 -4.41
N ILE A 208 12.43 -16.73 -5.58
CA ILE A 208 13.32 -15.81 -6.30
C ILE A 208 12.56 -14.55 -6.72
N ALA A 209 11.34 -14.69 -7.24
CA ALA A 209 10.49 -13.56 -7.62
C ALA A 209 10.21 -12.63 -6.41
N ALA A 210 9.98 -13.19 -5.22
CA ALA A 210 9.77 -12.42 -4.00
C ALA A 210 11.04 -11.67 -3.56
N VAL A 211 12.21 -12.31 -3.61
CA VAL A 211 13.50 -11.67 -3.33
C VAL A 211 13.76 -10.52 -4.31
N LEU A 212 13.58 -10.76 -5.60
CA LEU A 212 13.79 -9.72 -6.63
C LEU A 212 12.86 -8.54 -6.45
N SER A 213 11.56 -8.78 -6.15
CA SER A 213 10.60 -7.72 -5.85
C SER A 213 10.99 -6.92 -4.62
N GLY A 214 11.45 -7.60 -3.56
CA GLY A 214 11.94 -6.96 -2.35
C GLY A 214 13.18 -6.10 -2.59
N LEU A 215 14.20 -6.64 -3.25
CA LEU A 215 15.44 -5.92 -3.57
C LEU A 215 15.17 -4.73 -4.51
N PHE A 216 14.31 -4.90 -5.52
CA PHE A 216 13.95 -3.82 -6.43
C PHE A 216 13.23 -2.69 -5.69
N GLY A 217 12.30 -3.03 -4.78
CA GLY A 217 11.62 -2.04 -3.94
C GLY A 217 12.57 -1.30 -3.01
N ILE A 218 13.52 -2.00 -2.37
CA ILE A 218 14.58 -1.40 -1.55
C ILE A 218 15.43 -0.46 -2.38
N GLY A 219 15.87 -0.89 -3.57
CA GLY A 219 16.69 -0.08 -4.49
C GLY A 219 15.97 1.21 -4.92
N MET A 220 14.73 1.10 -5.37
CA MET A 220 13.91 2.27 -5.75
C MET A 220 13.71 3.22 -4.56
N MET A 221 13.45 2.68 -3.37
CA MET A 221 13.25 3.51 -2.18
C MET A 221 14.56 4.18 -1.74
N ALA A 222 15.70 3.49 -1.85
CA ALA A 222 17.02 4.07 -1.57
C ALA A 222 17.32 5.24 -2.51
N VAL A 223 17.10 5.06 -3.81
CA VAL A 223 17.27 6.14 -4.80
C VAL A 223 16.35 7.31 -4.44
N LEU A 224 15.06 7.05 -4.16
CA LEU A 224 14.13 8.11 -3.78
C LEU A 224 14.57 8.84 -2.51
N ALA A 225 15.05 8.12 -1.49
CA ALA A 225 15.55 8.72 -0.25
C ALA A 225 16.79 9.61 -0.49
N LEU A 226 17.61 9.32 -1.50
CA LEU A 226 18.77 10.15 -1.87
C LEU A 226 18.36 11.42 -2.62
N ILE A 227 17.43 11.32 -3.57
CA ILE A 227 17.01 12.45 -4.42
C ILE A 227 15.96 13.35 -3.75
N ALA A 228 15.31 12.88 -2.67
CA ALA A 228 14.27 13.62 -1.93
C ALA A 228 14.68 13.93 -0.47
N PRO A 229 15.71 14.78 -0.24
CA PRO A 229 16.19 15.05 1.11
C PRO A 229 15.15 15.71 2.02
N LYS A 230 14.20 16.49 1.48
CA LYS A 230 13.12 17.06 2.29
C LYS A 230 12.25 15.97 2.92
N LEU A 231 12.01 14.84 2.22
CA LEU A 231 11.23 13.73 2.77
C LEU A 231 11.90 13.12 4.00
N ARG A 232 13.23 12.98 4.01
CA ARG A 232 13.98 12.45 5.16
C ARG A 232 13.94 13.36 6.40
N ARG A 233 13.78 14.66 6.16
CA ARG A 233 13.81 15.68 7.24
C ARG A 233 12.41 16.06 7.74
N PHE A 234 11.39 15.64 7.03
CA PHE A 234 9.99 15.87 7.35
C PHE A 234 9.54 14.85 8.42
#